data_9da99c0f1da98decb0efd9d64f8063ab
#
_entry.id   9da99c0f1da98decb0efd9d64f8063ab
#
_cell.length_a   1.000
_cell.length_b   1.000
_cell.length_c   1.000
_cell.angle_alpha   90.00
_cell.angle_beta   90.00
_cell.angle_gamma   90.00
#
_symmetry.space_group_name_H-M   'P 1'
#
loop_
_entity.id
_entity.type
_entity.pdbx_description
1 polymer ?
#
loop_
_entity_poly.entity_id
_entity_poly.type
_entity_poly.pdbx_seq_one_letter_code
_entity_poly.pdbx_strand_id
1 'polypeptide(L)'
;GGLDFYNDALKYDANTWTSDEGKKVLDTVAKLVGKDYTQEDTVSNANADGGFKINQQNVIDGKALFMPNGNWVIGEMAASTPADYEWGMMGVPKWSEDESQSVYTFTEQMWVPADAPNMDLAKEFVKFMYSDEVVDICLNNKTTDKESGKESDTPVVVPVKGAADKLPDGVTKDCYAAATADDVVAVTGKWATTAPIEGLDMAKAVYGPVESINTGDMTVDEWQKQLVETWEKCADALEK
;
A
#
# COMPACT_ATOMS: atom_id res chain seq x y z
N GLY A 1 -7.22 -2.55 -13.49
CA GLY A 1 -7.52 -3.93 -13.93
C GLY A 1 -8.73 -4.56 -13.24
N GLY A 2 -9.14 -4.04 -12.09
CA GLY A 2 -10.24 -4.61 -11.30
C GLY A 2 -9.83 -5.82 -10.46
N LEU A 3 -10.80 -6.34 -9.70
CA LEU A 3 -10.56 -7.41 -8.73
C LEU A 3 -10.23 -8.76 -9.39
N ASP A 4 -10.87 -9.06 -10.51
CA ASP A 4 -10.62 -10.31 -11.24
C ASP A 4 -9.20 -10.34 -11.80
N PHE A 5 -8.77 -9.25 -12.45
CA PHE A 5 -7.39 -9.08 -12.89
C PHE A 5 -6.38 -9.28 -11.74
N TYR A 6 -6.64 -8.63 -10.60
CA TYR A 6 -5.79 -8.74 -9.43
C TYR A 6 -5.70 -10.20 -8.91
N ASN A 7 -6.83 -10.88 -8.81
CA ASN A 7 -6.88 -12.27 -8.36
C ASN A 7 -6.18 -13.22 -9.32
N ASP A 8 -6.27 -13.02 -10.62
CA ASP A 8 -5.62 -13.87 -11.62
C ASP A 8 -4.10 -13.60 -11.65
N ALA A 9 -3.68 -12.35 -11.49
CA ALA A 9 -2.27 -12.03 -11.29
C ALA A 9 -1.69 -12.74 -10.05
N LEU A 10 -2.44 -12.82 -8.95
CA LEU A 10 -2.01 -13.54 -7.73
C LEU A 10 -1.89 -15.06 -7.91
N LYS A 11 -2.55 -15.63 -8.91
CA LYS A 11 -2.46 -17.08 -9.27
C LYS A 11 -1.33 -17.36 -10.25
N TYR A 12 -0.58 -16.36 -10.64
CA TYR A 12 0.45 -16.43 -11.68
C TYR A 12 -0.08 -16.81 -13.07
N ASP A 13 -1.32 -16.43 -13.38
CA ASP A 13 -1.83 -16.57 -14.75
C ASP A 13 -1.14 -15.52 -15.66
N ALA A 14 -0.24 -15.98 -16.52
CA ALA A 14 0.52 -15.11 -17.42
C ALA A 14 -0.37 -14.38 -18.44
N ASN A 15 -1.54 -14.94 -18.80
CA ASN A 15 -2.49 -14.31 -19.70
C ASN A 15 -3.06 -13.02 -19.11
N THR A 16 -3.03 -12.85 -17.79
CA THR A 16 -3.43 -11.60 -17.12
C THR A 16 -2.73 -10.40 -17.73
N TRP A 17 -1.43 -10.50 -17.98
CA TRP A 17 -0.63 -9.39 -18.51
C TRP A 17 -0.84 -9.12 -20.00
N THR A 18 -1.34 -10.10 -20.77
CA THR A 18 -1.65 -9.95 -22.21
C THR A 18 -3.10 -9.62 -22.48
N SER A 19 -3.95 -9.63 -21.45
CA SER A 19 -5.35 -9.19 -21.55
C SER A 19 -5.48 -7.69 -21.84
N ASP A 20 -6.64 -7.24 -22.28
CA ASP A 20 -6.93 -5.82 -22.48
C ASP A 20 -6.79 -5.04 -21.16
N GLU A 21 -7.22 -5.62 -20.04
CA GLU A 21 -7.08 -5.05 -18.70
C GLU A 21 -5.61 -4.96 -18.29
N GLY A 22 -4.82 -6.00 -18.55
CA GLY A 22 -3.39 -6.02 -18.26
C GLY A 22 -2.65 -4.92 -19.02
N LYS A 23 -2.93 -4.81 -20.31
CA LYS A 23 -2.37 -3.74 -21.13
C LYS A 23 -2.80 -2.36 -20.63
N LYS A 24 -4.07 -2.16 -20.32
CA LYS A 24 -4.60 -0.91 -19.75
C LYS A 24 -3.89 -0.55 -18.42
N VAL A 25 -3.61 -1.53 -17.57
CA VAL A 25 -2.87 -1.33 -16.31
C VAL A 25 -1.45 -0.84 -16.59
N LEU A 26 -0.71 -1.52 -17.46
CA LEU A 26 0.67 -1.17 -17.79
C LEU A 26 0.78 0.22 -18.45
N ASP A 27 -0.07 0.50 -19.44
CA ASP A 27 -0.13 1.81 -20.10
C ASP A 27 -0.45 2.93 -19.12
N THR A 28 -1.33 2.65 -18.14
CA THR A 28 -1.69 3.63 -17.11
C THR A 28 -0.53 3.92 -16.18
N VAL A 29 0.12 2.88 -15.65
CA VAL A 29 1.26 3.07 -14.77
C VAL A 29 2.37 3.81 -15.52
N ALA A 30 2.67 3.41 -16.75
CA ALA A 30 3.66 4.08 -17.58
C ALA A 30 3.35 5.57 -17.78
N LYS A 31 2.08 5.92 -17.99
CA LYS A 31 1.65 7.31 -18.08
C LYS A 31 1.81 8.06 -16.78
N LEU A 32 1.38 7.47 -15.66
CA LEU A 32 1.40 8.11 -14.33
C LEU A 32 2.83 8.35 -13.82
N VAL A 33 3.75 7.42 -14.09
CA VAL A 33 5.17 7.58 -13.71
C VAL A 33 5.97 8.38 -14.73
N GLY A 34 5.37 8.78 -15.84
CA GLY A 34 6.00 9.63 -16.86
C GLY A 34 6.37 11.01 -16.31
N LYS A 35 7.40 11.62 -16.90
CA LYS A 35 7.96 12.91 -16.45
C LYS A 35 6.96 14.07 -16.42
N ASP A 36 5.87 13.98 -17.18
CA ASP A 36 4.83 15.01 -17.22
C ASP A 36 3.94 15.03 -15.96
N TYR A 37 3.90 13.92 -15.23
CA TYR A 37 3.02 13.75 -14.06
C TYR A 37 3.76 13.49 -12.76
N THR A 38 5.05 13.20 -12.83
CA THR A 38 5.87 12.85 -11.67
C THR A 38 6.73 14.05 -11.29
N GLN A 39 6.74 14.40 -10.00
CA GLN A 39 7.69 15.38 -9.46
C GLN A 39 9.13 14.93 -9.79
N GLU A 40 9.98 15.89 -10.16
CA GLU A 40 11.39 15.64 -10.42
C GLU A 40 12.03 14.83 -9.28
N ASP A 41 12.90 13.90 -9.63
CA ASP A 41 13.60 13.01 -8.70
C ASP A 41 12.72 12.03 -7.89
N THR A 42 11.38 11.94 -8.14
CA THR A 42 10.50 11.05 -7.38
C THR A 42 10.97 9.59 -7.42
N VAL A 43 11.37 9.09 -8.58
CA VAL A 43 11.80 7.69 -8.76
C VAL A 43 13.17 7.46 -8.14
N SER A 44 14.12 8.36 -8.35
CA SER A 44 15.46 8.25 -7.74
C SER A 44 15.40 8.36 -6.22
N ASN A 45 14.54 9.23 -5.68
CA ASN A 45 14.28 9.31 -4.24
C ASN A 45 13.70 8.00 -3.70
N ALA A 46 12.73 7.39 -4.41
CA ALA A 46 12.12 6.14 -3.97
C ALA A 46 13.15 4.99 -3.85
N ASN A 47 14.20 5.01 -4.66
CA ASN A 47 15.26 4.01 -4.66
C ASN A 47 16.41 4.33 -3.68
N ALA A 48 16.45 5.54 -3.12
CA ALA A 48 17.44 5.94 -2.13
C ALA A 48 17.02 5.52 -0.70
N ASP A 49 18.01 5.26 0.16
CA ASP A 49 17.74 4.96 1.57
C ASP A 49 17.03 6.15 2.26
N GLY A 50 15.83 5.89 2.77
CA GLY A 50 14.98 6.94 3.38
C GLY A 50 14.42 7.98 2.40
N GLY A 51 14.69 7.86 1.11
CA GLY A 51 14.30 8.84 0.10
C GLY A 51 12.80 8.96 -0.13
N PHE A 52 12.01 7.94 0.24
CA PHE A 52 10.55 8.01 0.23
C PHE A 52 10.01 9.18 1.09
N LYS A 53 10.70 9.55 2.17
CA LYS A 53 10.33 10.71 3.00
C LYS A 53 10.51 12.03 2.25
N ILE A 54 11.46 12.12 1.33
CA ILE A 54 11.64 13.29 0.47
C ILE A 54 10.42 13.46 -0.43
N ASN A 55 9.92 12.37 -1.00
CA ASN A 55 8.71 12.40 -1.82
C ASN A 55 7.46 12.78 -1.01
N GLN A 56 7.33 12.29 0.21
CA GLN A 56 6.25 12.69 1.13
C GLN A 56 6.37 14.17 1.50
N GLN A 57 7.58 14.67 1.75
CA GLN A 57 7.82 16.07 2.05
C GLN A 57 7.46 16.99 0.88
N ASN A 58 7.65 16.54 -0.37
CA ASN A 58 7.25 17.30 -1.55
C ASN A 58 5.74 17.59 -1.60
N VAL A 59 4.91 16.71 -1.03
CA VAL A 59 3.46 16.97 -0.91
C VAL A 59 3.19 18.01 0.18
N ILE A 60 3.85 17.90 1.33
CA ILE A 60 3.74 18.89 2.42
C ILE A 60 4.19 20.29 1.95
N ASP A 61 5.25 20.34 1.16
CA ASP A 61 5.81 21.58 0.60
C ASP A 61 4.97 22.16 -0.56
N GLY A 62 3.90 21.48 -0.98
CA GLY A 62 3.06 21.88 -2.11
C GLY A 62 3.69 21.72 -3.49
N LYS A 63 4.79 20.95 -3.61
CA LYS A 63 5.46 20.65 -4.88
C LYS A 63 4.77 19.53 -5.65
N ALA A 64 4.04 18.67 -4.96
CA ALA A 64 3.19 17.63 -5.53
C ALA A 64 1.78 17.71 -4.91
N LEU A 65 0.74 17.44 -5.70
CA LEU A 65 -0.65 17.48 -5.24
C LEU A 65 -1.10 16.19 -4.59
N PHE A 66 -0.59 15.05 -5.08
CA PHE A 66 -1.00 13.72 -4.66
C PHE A 66 0.21 12.82 -4.55
N MET A 67 0.10 11.82 -3.69
CA MET A 67 1.02 10.69 -3.64
C MET A 67 0.24 9.39 -3.41
N PRO A 68 0.58 8.29 -4.09
CA PRO A 68 0.13 6.96 -3.68
C PRO A 68 0.74 6.63 -2.32
N ASN A 69 -0.10 6.52 -1.29
CA ASN A 69 0.37 6.23 0.07
C ASN A 69 -0.78 5.66 0.91
N GLY A 70 -0.54 5.41 2.18
CA GLY A 70 -1.53 4.96 3.14
C GLY A 70 -1.69 5.93 4.32
N ASN A 71 -2.68 5.67 5.16
CA ASN A 71 -2.98 6.49 6.33
C ASN A 71 -1.85 6.60 7.36
N TRP A 72 -0.84 5.72 7.29
CA TRP A 72 0.37 5.78 8.13
C TRP A 72 1.26 6.99 7.86
N VAL A 73 1.16 7.64 6.69
CA VAL A 73 1.96 8.82 6.34
C VAL A 73 1.79 9.95 7.34
N ILE A 74 0.62 10.06 7.94
CA ILE A 74 0.32 11.08 8.96
C ILE A 74 1.28 10.94 10.15
N GLY A 75 1.49 9.71 10.63
CA GLY A 75 2.43 9.41 11.71
C GLY A 75 3.89 9.51 11.28
N GLU A 76 4.22 9.03 10.08
CA GLU A 76 5.60 9.09 9.55
C GLU A 76 6.12 10.51 9.37
N MET A 77 5.25 11.44 8.97
CA MET A 77 5.59 12.81 8.67
C MET A 77 5.18 13.80 9.76
N ALA A 78 4.72 13.32 10.93
CA ALA A 78 4.20 14.16 12.01
C ALA A 78 5.20 15.24 12.46
N ALA A 79 6.50 14.94 12.49
CA ALA A 79 7.55 15.87 12.88
C ALA A 79 7.72 17.02 11.88
N SER A 80 7.58 16.77 10.59
CA SER A 80 7.78 17.75 9.51
C SER A 80 6.49 18.38 8.99
N THR A 81 5.34 17.91 9.48
CA THR A 81 4.03 18.47 9.10
C THR A 81 3.75 19.75 9.89
N PRO A 82 3.49 20.91 9.24
CA PRO A 82 3.06 22.14 9.93
C PRO A 82 1.76 21.92 10.73
N ALA A 83 1.57 22.71 11.78
CA ALA A 83 0.43 22.55 12.68
C ALA A 83 -0.92 22.85 12.02
N ASP A 84 -0.91 23.68 10.98
CA ASP A 84 -2.06 24.10 10.18
C ASP A 84 -2.22 23.34 8.87
N TYR A 85 -1.41 22.28 8.67
CA TYR A 85 -1.50 21.45 7.48
C TYR A 85 -2.64 20.43 7.62
N GLU A 86 -3.49 20.38 6.61
CA GLU A 86 -4.62 19.44 6.55
C GLU A 86 -4.32 18.31 5.57
N TRP A 87 -4.21 17.09 6.08
CA TRP A 87 -4.13 15.90 5.26
C TRP A 87 -5.51 15.52 4.72
N GLY A 88 -5.56 15.12 3.45
CA GLY A 88 -6.72 14.49 2.84
C GLY A 88 -6.39 13.10 2.31
N MET A 89 -7.39 12.26 2.15
CA MET A 89 -7.26 10.95 1.52
C MET A 89 -8.43 10.71 0.56
N MET A 90 -8.11 10.09 -0.55
CA MET A 90 -9.11 9.61 -1.51
C MET A 90 -8.71 8.22 -2.00
N GLY A 91 -9.67 7.42 -2.40
CA GLY A 91 -9.41 6.18 -3.11
C GLY A 91 -8.81 6.43 -4.50
N VAL A 92 -8.31 5.39 -5.13
CA VAL A 92 -7.78 5.48 -6.49
C VAL A 92 -8.88 5.99 -7.43
N PRO A 93 -8.61 7.01 -8.27
CA PRO A 93 -9.61 7.52 -9.19
C PRO A 93 -10.16 6.43 -10.11
N LYS A 94 -11.47 6.49 -10.39
CA LYS A 94 -12.14 5.61 -11.34
C LYS A 94 -11.72 5.92 -12.78
N TRP A 95 -11.71 4.90 -13.63
CA TRP A 95 -11.54 5.08 -15.07
C TRP A 95 -12.80 5.61 -15.74
N SER A 96 -13.97 5.21 -15.23
CA SER A 96 -15.28 5.62 -15.73
C SER A 96 -16.25 5.74 -14.55
N GLU A 97 -17.37 6.40 -14.76
CA GLU A 97 -18.42 6.58 -13.75
C GLU A 97 -19.04 5.25 -13.31
N ASP A 98 -19.05 4.26 -14.20
CA ASP A 98 -19.66 2.94 -13.97
C ASP A 98 -18.76 1.99 -13.15
N GLU A 99 -17.48 2.34 -12.94
CA GLU A 99 -16.55 1.51 -12.18
C GLU A 99 -16.60 1.86 -10.69
N SER A 100 -16.38 0.86 -9.84
CA SER A 100 -16.19 1.07 -8.41
C SER A 100 -14.83 1.69 -8.12
N GLN A 101 -14.76 2.53 -7.11
CA GLN A 101 -13.49 3.00 -6.59
C GLN A 101 -12.83 1.89 -5.76
N SER A 102 -11.54 1.74 -5.84
CA SER A 102 -10.81 0.73 -5.06
C SER A 102 -9.90 1.36 -4.02
N VAL A 103 -9.83 0.75 -2.85
CA VAL A 103 -8.87 1.07 -1.80
C VAL A 103 -8.11 -0.19 -1.43
N TYR A 104 -6.79 -0.11 -1.46
CA TYR A 104 -5.94 -1.20 -1.01
C TYR A 104 -5.86 -1.19 0.52
N THR A 105 -6.16 -2.33 1.14
CA THR A 105 -6.10 -2.50 2.59
C THR A 105 -5.20 -3.67 2.94
N PHE A 106 -4.51 -3.58 4.05
CA PHE A 106 -3.80 -4.73 4.64
C PHE A 106 -3.93 -4.70 6.16
N THR A 107 -3.73 -5.85 6.76
CA THR A 107 -3.82 -6.04 8.20
C THR A 107 -2.51 -6.59 8.71
N GLU A 108 -1.95 -5.95 9.72
CA GLU A 108 -0.81 -6.48 10.46
C GLU A 108 -1.20 -7.78 11.16
N GLN A 109 -0.29 -8.74 11.16
CA GLN A 109 -0.55 -10.09 11.64
C GLN A 109 0.26 -10.41 12.88
N MET A 110 -0.33 -11.19 13.79
CA MET A 110 0.36 -11.77 14.93
C MET A 110 0.52 -13.27 14.74
N TRP A 111 1.71 -13.77 14.99
CA TRP A 111 2.05 -15.18 14.85
C TRP A 111 2.49 -15.74 16.18
N VAL A 112 2.00 -16.92 16.53
CA VAL A 112 2.49 -17.69 17.68
C VAL A 112 3.23 -18.91 17.13
N PRO A 113 4.55 -19.04 17.37
CA PRO A 113 5.32 -20.22 16.95
C PRO A 113 4.70 -21.51 17.51
N ALA A 114 4.72 -22.58 16.73
CA ALA A 114 4.09 -23.85 17.13
C ALA A 114 4.73 -24.50 18.39
N ASP A 115 6.00 -24.19 18.64
CA ASP A 115 6.82 -24.65 19.77
C ASP A 115 6.98 -23.60 20.88
N ALA A 116 6.12 -22.59 20.92
CA ALA A 116 6.17 -21.56 21.96
C ALA A 116 6.07 -22.19 23.36
N PRO A 117 7.00 -21.92 24.28
CA PRO A 117 7.07 -22.57 25.60
C PRO A 117 5.86 -22.24 26.51
N ASN A 118 5.18 -21.13 26.24
CA ASN A 118 4.00 -20.66 26.95
C ASN A 118 2.81 -20.47 26.00
N MET A 119 2.46 -21.52 25.26
CA MET A 119 1.43 -21.48 24.20
C MET A 119 0.09 -20.90 24.68
N ASP A 120 -0.37 -21.31 25.87
CA ASP A 120 -1.67 -20.87 26.38
C ASP A 120 -1.66 -19.37 26.71
N LEU A 121 -0.58 -18.89 27.32
CA LEU A 121 -0.41 -17.46 27.59
C LEU A 121 -0.28 -16.64 26.29
N ALA A 122 0.43 -17.16 25.30
CA ALA A 122 0.54 -16.52 24.00
C ALA A 122 -0.83 -16.39 23.31
N LYS A 123 -1.65 -17.43 23.36
CA LYS A 123 -3.02 -17.40 22.85
C LYS A 123 -3.92 -16.41 23.60
N GLU A 124 -3.80 -16.34 24.93
CA GLU A 124 -4.54 -15.35 25.71
C GLU A 124 -4.09 -13.92 25.40
N PHE A 125 -2.79 -13.70 25.19
CA PHE A 125 -2.30 -12.39 24.74
C PHE A 125 -2.85 -12.00 23.36
N VAL A 126 -2.86 -12.92 22.38
CA VAL A 126 -3.46 -12.66 21.07
C VAL A 126 -4.93 -12.29 21.20
N LYS A 127 -5.71 -13.00 22.04
CA LYS A 127 -7.11 -12.63 22.29
C LYS A 127 -7.25 -11.27 22.95
N PHE A 128 -6.38 -10.96 23.92
CA PHE A 128 -6.37 -9.67 24.60
C PHE A 128 -6.16 -8.51 23.62
N MET A 129 -5.31 -8.71 22.60
CA MET A 129 -5.07 -7.68 21.55
C MET A 129 -6.32 -7.28 20.75
N TYR A 130 -7.41 -8.06 20.82
CA TYR A 130 -8.71 -7.76 20.22
C TYR A 130 -9.78 -7.33 21.25
N SER A 131 -9.39 -7.05 22.48
CA SER A 131 -10.29 -6.57 23.54
C SER A 131 -10.65 -5.09 23.36
N ASP A 132 -11.77 -4.67 23.93
CA ASP A 132 -12.17 -3.25 23.96
C ASP A 132 -11.09 -2.36 24.60
N GLU A 133 -10.38 -2.88 25.64
CA GLU A 133 -9.30 -2.15 26.29
C GLU A 133 -8.16 -1.82 25.30
N VAL A 134 -7.72 -2.80 24.50
CA VAL A 134 -6.67 -2.57 23.50
C VAL A 134 -7.17 -1.71 22.37
N VAL A 135 -8.41 -1.87 21.92
CA VAL A 135 -9.03 -0.96 20.95
C VAL A 135 -8.96 0.48 21.45
N ASP A 136 -9.34 0.74 22.68
CA ASP A 136 -9.32 2.10 23.24
C ASP A 136 -7.88 2.64 23.40
N ILE A 137 -6.93 1.81 23.81
CA ILE A 137 -5.49 2.18 23.87
C ILE A 137 -4.99 2.56 22.48
N CYS A 138 -5.26 1.74 21.47
CA CYS A 138 -4.79 1.97 20.10
C CYS A 138 -5.43 3.22 19.46
N LEU A 139 -6.71 3.46 19.69
CA LEU A 139 -7.40 4.65 19.18
C LEU A 139 -6.91 5.96 19.81
N ASN A 140 -6.38 5.90 21.03
CA ASN A 140 -5.81 7.05 21.73
C ASN A 140 -4.27 7.09 21.65
N ASN A 141 -3.68 6.33 20.73
CA ASN A 141 -2.24 6.28 20.56
C ASN A 141 -1.68 7.64 20.14
N LYS A 142 -0.52 7.95 20.69
CA LYS A 142 0.24 9.17 20.34
C LYS A 142 1.68 8.81 20.05
N THR A 143 2.25 9.54 19.13
CA THR A 143 3.69 9.45 18.82
C THR A 143 4.38 10.75 19.21
N THR A 144 5.50 10.61 19.93
CA THR A 144 6.35 11.75 20.27
C THR A 144 7.59 11.72 19.37
N ASP A 145 7.77 12.77 18.59
CA ASP A 145 9.00 12.94 17.82
C ASP A 145 10.19 13.11 18.77
N LYS A 146 11.24 12.32 18.55
CA LYS A 146 12.38 12.25 19.47
C LYS A 146 13.29 13.48 19.41
N GLU A 147 13.29 14.19 18.29
CA GLU A 147 14.16 15.35 18.08
C GLU A 147 13.50 16.63 18.56
N SER A 148 12.25 16.85 18.16
CA SER A 148 11.49 18.06 18.49
C SER A 148 10.71 17.95 19.80
N GLY A 149 10.45 16.77 20.30
CA GLY A 149 9.55 16.52 21.43
C GLY A 149 8.07 16.74 21.11
N LYS A 150 7.72 16.98 19.83
CA LYS A 150 6.33 17.20 19.40
C LYS A 150 5.53 15.92 19.56
N GLU A 151 4.40 16.02 20.24
CA GLU A 151 3.40 14.95 20.32
C GLU A 151 2.35 15.11 19.22
N SER A 152 2.01 14.01 18.57
CA SER A 152 0.98 13.93 17.54
C SER A 152 0.07 12.75 17.77
N ASP A 153 -1.24 12.94 17.56
CA ASP A 153 -2.22 11.86 17.62
C ASP A 153 -2.00 10.93 16.41
N THR A 154 -1.77 9.66 16.70
CA THR A 154 -1.52 8.62 15.70
C THR A 154 -2.39 7.40 15.99
N PRO A 155 -3.72 7.55 15.93
CA PRO A 155 -4.63 6.46 16.24
C PRO A 155 -4.40 5.27 15.31
N VAL A 156 -4.43 4.07 15.90
CA VAL A 156 -4.32 2.79 15.18
C VAL A 156 -5.63 2.05 15.32
N VAL A 157 -6.20 1.61 14.20
CA VAL A 157 -7.44 0.85 14.20
C VAL A 157 -7.14 -0.64 14.26
N VAL A 158 -7.49 -1.29 15.35
CA VAL A 158 -7.47 -2.75 15.47
C VAL A 158 -8.57 -3.32 14.58
N PRO A 159 -8.37 -4.44 13.84
CA PRO A 159 -9.35 -5.03 12.93
C PRO A 159 -10.51 -5.73 13.69
N VAL A 160 -11.18 -4.98 14.55
CA VAL A 160 -12.38 -5.36 15.28
C VAL A 160 -13.58 -4.58 14.72
N LYS A 161 -14.68 -5.29 14.51
CA LYS A 161 -15.89 -4.66 13.98
C LYS A 161 -16.33 -3.47 14.84
N GLY A 162 -16.52 -2.33 14.22
CA GLY A 162 -16.93 -1.09 14.89
C GLY A 162 -15.78 -0.30 15.55
N ALA A 163 -14.53 -0.78 15.47
CA ALA A 163 -13.41 -0.03 16.04
C ALA A 163 -13.18 1.31 15.31
N ALA A 164 -13.29 1.32 13.99
CA ALA A 164 -13.16 2.55 13.20
C ALA A 164 -14.25 3.60 13.52
N ASP A 165 -15.45 3.17 13.92
CA ASP A 165 -16.56 4.06 14.29
C ASP A 165 -16.25 4.86 15.57
N LYS A 166 -15.34 4.35 16.41
CA LYS A 166 -14.90 4.99 17.66
C LYS A 166 -13.76 5.99 17.45
N LEU A 167 -13.23 6.14 16.22
CA LEU A 167 -12.17 7.11 15.95
C LEU A 167 -12.63 8.53 16.31
N PRO A 168 -11.76 9.33 16.95
CA PRO A 168 -12.02 10.76 17.10
C PRO A 168 -12.10 11.44 15.73
N ASP A 169 -12.83 12.55 15.67
CA ASP A 169 -12.91 13.35 14.45
C ASP A 169 -11.51 13.80 14.01
N GLY A 170 -11.23 13.69 12.73
CA GLY A 170 -9.95 14.03 12.16
C GLY A 170 -9.60 13.17 10.96
N VAL A 171 -8.44 13.44 10.38
CA VAL A 171 -7.99 12.86 9.10
C VAL A 171 -7.97 11.33 9.10
N THR A 172 -7.61 10.66 10.20
CA THR A 172 -7.64 9.19 10.27
C THR A 172 -9.07 8.65 10.11
N LYS A 173 -10.06 9.28 10.76
CA LYS A 173 -11.46 8.93 10.60
C LYS A 173 -11.95 9.15 9.17
N ASP A 174 -11.55 10.25 8.56
CA ASP A 174 -11.90 10.57 7.17
C ASP A 174 -11.27 9.57 6.19
N CYS A 175 -10.03 9.11 6.45
CA CYS A 175 -9.39 8.03 5.68
C CYS A 175 -10.21 6.73 5.75
N TYR A 176 -10.68 6.35 6.94
CA TYR A 176 -11.51 5.14 7.10
C TYR A 176 -12.89 5.31 6.47
N ALA A 177 -13.51 6.49 6.58
CA ALA A 177 -14.77 6.79 5.90
C ALA A 177 -14.62 6.69 4.38
N ALA A 178 -13.54 7.21 3.81
CA ALA A 178 -13.25 7.10 2.38
C ALA A 178 -13.04 5.63 1.93
N ALA A 179 -12.45 4.80 2.80
CA ALA A 179 -12.21 3.38 2.52
C ALA A 179 -13.45 2.49 2.67
N THR A 180 -14.50 2.97 3.36
CA THR A 180 -15.71 2.21 3.66
C THR A 180 -16.97 2.79 3.04
N ALA A 181 -16.85 3.76 2.13
CA ALA A 181 -17.98 4.32 1.39
C ALA A 181 -18.66 3.24 0.52
N ASP A 182 -19.96 3.40 0.29
CA ASP A 182 -20.80 2.38 -0.38
C ASP A 182 -20.34 2.02 -1.81
N ASP A 183 -19.66 2.95 -2.47
CA ASP A 183 -19.14 2.76 -3.85
C ASP A 183 -17.65 2.36 -3.89
N VAL A 184 -17.07 2.02 -2.75
CA VAL A 184 -15.66 1.64 -2.62
C VAL A 184 -15.52 0.15 -2.41
N VAL A 185 -14.63 -0.47 -3.17
CA VAL A 185 -14.21 -1.87 -2.99
C VAL A 185 -12.89 -1.91 -2.23
N ALA A 186 -12.92 -2.44 -1.01
CA ALA A 186 -11.71 -2.70 -0.26
C ALA A 186 -11.01 -3.96 -0.81
N VAL A 187 -9.81 -3.79 -1.35
CA VAL A 187 -8.98 -4.89 -1.84
C VAL A 187 -7.96 -5.23 -0.78
N THR A 188 -8.09 -6.42 -0.18
CA THR A 188 -7.12 -6.88 0.81
C THR A 188 -5.83 -7.30 0.11
N GLY A 189 -4.73 -6.67 0.49
CA GLY A 189 -3.43 -7.00 -0.01
C GLY A 189 -3.03 -8.43 0.35
N LYS A 190 -2.89 -9.24 -0.65
CA LYS A 190 -2.23 -10.55 -0.58
C LYS A 190 -0.91 -10.48 -1.33
N TRP A 191 -0.13 -9.47 -0.96
CA TRP A 191 1.08 -9.22 -1.70
C TRP A 191 2.06 -10.37 -1.52
N ALA A 192 2.31 -11.07 -2.59
CA ALA A 192 3.35 -12.07 -2.65
C ALA A 192 4.71 -11.39 -2.90
N THR A 193 5.35 -10.93 -1.85
CA THR A 193 6.79 -10.60 -1.90
C THR A 193 7.63 -11.86 -2.01
N THR A 194 7.00 -13.02 -1.76
CA THR A 194 7.63 -14.34 -1.81
C THR A 194 7.28 -15.00 -3.12
N ALA A 195 8.26 -15.15 -3.99
CA ALA A 195 8.10 -15.94 -5.20
C ALA A 195 8.08 -17.43 -4.88
N PRO A 196 7.37 -18.25 -5.66
CA PRO A 196 7.42 -19.71 -5.54
C PRO A 196 8.77 -20.30 -6.00
N ILE A 197 9.69 -19.47 -6.49
CA ILE A 197 11.00 -19.85 -7.01
C ILE A 197 12.06 -19.25 -6.11
N GLU A 198 13.00 -20.09 -5.65
CA GLU A 198 14.18 -19.63 -4.90
C GLU A 198 15.03 -18.64 -5.73
N GLY A 199 15.39 -17.51 -5.12
CA GLY A 199 16.23 -16.49 -5.75
C GLY A 199 15.50 -15.52 -6.69
N LEU A 200 14.19 -15.68 -6.91
CA LEU A 200 13.40 -14.69 -7.65
C LEU A 200 12.90 -13.60 -6.70
N ASP A 201 13.34 -12.38 -6.93
CA ASP A 201 12.85 -11.20 -6.23
C ASP A 201 11.62 -10.64 -6.97
N MET A 202 10.43 -10.91 -6.45
CA MET A 202 9.16 -10.45 -7.05
C MET A 202 9.02 -8.93 -7.00
N ALA A 203 9.50 -8.27 -5.96
CA ALA A 203 9.44 -6.81 -5.88
C ALA A 203 10.27 -6.20 -7.01
N LYS A 204 11.46 -6.73 -7.24
CA LYS A 204 12.33 -6.30 -8.34
C LYS A 204 11.75 -6.64 -9.71
N ALA A 205 11.08 -7.78 -9.86
CA ALA A 205 10.46 -8.16 -11.13
C ALA A 205 9.27 -7.26 -11.50
N VAL A 206 8.48 -6.83 -10.53
CA VAL A 206 7.26 -6.04 -10.74
C VAL A 206 7.54 -4.53 -10.70
N TYR A 207 8.29 -4.05 -9.71
CA TYR A 207 8.53 -2.62 -9.51
C TYR A 207 9.83 -2.10 -10.13
N GLY A 208 10.85 -2.95 -10.25
CA GLY A 208 12.13 -2.55 -10.83
C GLY A 208 12.01 -1.87 -12.20
N PRO A 209 11.14 -2.36 -13.11
CA PRO A 209 10.93 -1.72 -14.40
C PRO A 209 10.34 -0.31 -14.36
N VAL A 210 9.67 0.08 -13.27
CA VAL A 210 9.02 1.41 -13.16
C VAL A 210 10.02 2.55 -13.33
N GLU A 211 11.23 2.42 -12.79
CA GLU A 211 12.29 3.42 -13.02
C GLU A 211 12.69 3.49 -14.48
N SER A 212 12.92 2.35 -15.12
CA SER A 212 13.30 2.28 -16.54
C SER A 212 12.19 2.81 -17.47
N ILE A 213 10.93 2.64 -17.09
CA ILE A 213 9.79 3.25 -17.80
C ILE A 213 9.81 4.78 -17.61
N ASN A 214 10.04 5.27 -16.38
CA ASN A 214 10.13 6.71 -16.11
C ASN A 214 11.27 7.38 -16.89
N THR A 215 12.43 6.74 -16.96
CA THR A 215 13.61 7.26 -17.69
C THR A 215 13.49 7.10 -19.22
N GLY A 216 12.63 6.19 -19.68
CA GLY A 216 12.50 5.82 -21.08
C GLY A 216 13.50 4.76 -21.54
N ASP A 217 14.18 4.09 -20.63
CA ASP A 217 15.13 3.02 -20.90
C ASP A 217 14.43 1.67 -21.18
N MET A 218 13.14 1.57 -20.90
CA MET A 218 12.29 0.41 -21.16
C MET A 218 10.95 0.85 -21.73
N THR A 219 10.46 0.11 -22.71
CA THR A 219 9.10 0.30 -23.26
C THR A 219 8.06 -0.51 -22.47
N VAL A 220 6.78 -0.15 -22.60
CA VAL A 220 5.67 -0.89 -22.02
C VAL A 220 5.63 -2.33 -22.53
N ASP A 221 5.90 -2.54 -23.84
CA ASP A 221 5.90 -3.87 -24.44
C ASP A 221 7.02 -4.77 -23.87
N GLU A 222 8.20 -4.21 -23.60
CA GLU A 222 9.31 -4.92 -22.94
C GLU A 222 8.96 -5.27 -21.50
N TRP A 223 8.32 -4.35 -20.77
CA TRP A 223 7.85 -4.60 -19.42
C TRP A 223 6.80 -5.71 -19.39
N GLN A 224 5.80 -5.63 -20.27
CA GLN A 224 4.76 -6.67 -20.41
C GLN A 224 5.40 -8.04 -20.65
N LYS A 225 6.33 -8.11 -21.60
CA LYS A 225 7.03 -9.37 -21.91
C LYS A 225 7.78 -9.92 -20.70
N GLN A 226 8.47 -9.07 -19.94
CA GLN A 226 9.17 -9.47 -18.72
C GLN A 226 8.22 -10.02 -17.66
N LEU A 227 7.04 -9.40 -17.49
CA LEU A 227 6.02 -9.87 -16.55
C LEU A 227 5.45 -11.23 -16.97
N VAL A 228 5.12 -11.40 -18.25
CA VAL A 228 4.64 -12.69 -18.80
C VAL A 228 5.66 -13.80 -18.54
N GLU A 229 6.91 -13.60 -18.90
CA GLU A 229 7.99 -14.58 -18.69
C GLU A 229 8.19 -14.91 -17.20
N THR A 230 8.04 -13.91 -16.33
CA THR A 230 8.15 -14.11 -14.87
C THR A 230 6.99 -14.92 -14.33
N TRP A 231 5.76 -14.62 -14.78
CA TRP A 231 4.54 -15.33 -14.35
C TRP A 231 4.52 -16.78 -14.82
N GLU A 232 4.91 -17.03 -16.07
CA GLU A 232 5.07 -18.40 -16.60
C GLU A 232 6.05 -19.23 -15.75
N LYS A 233 7.21 -18.67 -15.40
CA LYS A 233 8.17 -19.35 -14.52
C LYS A 233 7.59 -19.65 -13.14
N CYS A 234 6.80 -18.73 -12.58
CA CYS A 234 6.15 -18.92 -11.28
C CYS A 234 5.07 -20.01 -11.36
N ALA A 235 4.25 -20.00 -12.40
CA ALA A 235 3.23 -21.03 -12.64
C ALA A 235 3.85 -22.42 -12.75
N ASP A 236 4.88 -22.58 -13.58
CA ASP A 236 5.61 -23.84 -13.76
C ASP A 236 6.22 -24.37 -12.46
N ALA A 237 6.60 -23.49 -11.55
CA ALA A 237 7.18 -23.89 -10.26
C ALA A 237 6.12 -24.39 -9.27
N LEU A 238 4.88 -23.95 -9.39
CA LEU A 238 3.76 -24.38 -8.54
C LEU A 238 3.17 -25.73 -8.99
N GLU A 239 3.40 -26.14 -10.24
CA GLU A 239 2.93 -27.42 -10.76
C GLU A 239 3.84 -28.61 -10.39
N LYS A 240 5.01 -28.35 -9.82
CA LYS A 240 6.01 -29.36 -9.39
C LYS A 240 5.89 -29.68 -7.92
#